data_a6f4ef42fd1a368d5c8ee28a62cd1665
#
_entry.id   a6f4ef42fd1a368d5c8ee28a62cd1665
#
_cell.length_a   1.000
_cell.length_b   1.000
_cell.length_c   1.000
_cell.angle_alpha   90.00
_cell.angle_beta   90.00
_cell.angle_gamma   90.00
#
_symmetry.space_group_name_H-M   'P 1'
#
loop_
_entity.id
_entity.type
_entity.pdbx_description
1 polymer ?
#
loop_
_entity_poly.entity_id
_entity_poly.type
_entity_poly.pdbx_seq_one_letter_code
_entity_poly.pdbx_strand_id
1 'polypeptide(L)'
;MNFLFRLFSARTLLTIIFLSTGFARPASTRQTPQPTAIELSKKETVASAFLRSMAFQEYQVRSAAEAMPEELYTYRPAEGKFKDQKPEFGPAEMRTFAEQVKHVACANFGFASELNGDKPPEGCDKGGPDPAKTKRELLIYLRNSFAVIRKSFTAINAKNQFDPIEGPYAGPNTRMGLAVVVVWHNADHYGQMVIYLRLNGIVPPASRPSPPPVKDTY
;
A
#
# COMPACT_ATOMS: atom_id res chain seq x y z
N MET A 1 50.06 -60.90 -32.42
CA MET A 1 49.37 -61.72 -31.43
C MET A 1 48.08 -61.03 -31.13
N ASN A 2 46.95 -61.51 -31.74
CA ASN A 2 45.62 -60.92 -31.78
C ASN A 2 44.90 -61.24 -30.49
N PHE A 3 44.21 -60.23 -29.90
CA PHE A 3 43.10 -60.46 -28.99
C PHE A 3 41.96 -59.52 -29.31
N LEU A 4 40.93 -60.09 -29.89
CA LEU A 4 39.56 -59.50 -30.04
C LEU A 4 38.90 -59.43 -28.67
N PHE A 5 38.39 -58.27 -28.32
CA PHE A 5 37.35 -58.16 -27.28
C PHE A 5 36.05 -57.63 -27.84
N ARG A 6 35.02 -58.41 -27.63
CA ARG A 6 33.62 -58.20 -28.07
C ARG A 6 32.97 -57.08 -27.29
N LEU A 7 32.30 -56.21 -28.03
CA LEU A 7 31.36 -55.23 -27.51
C LEU A 7 30.08 -55.91 -27.02
N PHE A 8 29.74 -55.73 -25.74
CA PHE A 8 28.40 -55.96 -25.22
C PHE A 8 27.73 -54.63 -25.03
N SER A 9 26.70 -54.37 -25.85
CA SER A 9 25.79 -53.25 -25.76
C SER A 9 24.75 -53.53 -24.68
N ALA A 10 24.84 -52.86 -23.54
CA ALA A 10 23.78 -52.80 -22.57
C ALA A 10 23.02 -51.46 -22.75
N ARG A 11 21.85 -51.53 -23.39
CA ARG A 11 20.90 -50.42 -23.45
C ARG A 11 20.22 -50.30 -22.08
N THR A 12 20.68 -49.37 -21.25
CA THR A 12 20.00 -49.00 -20.03
C THR A 12 18.90 -48.00 -20.38
N LEU A 13 17.65 -48.44 -20.32
CA LEU A 13 16.47 -47.62 -20.49
C LEU A 13 16.31 -46.78 -19.20
N LEU A 14 16.66 -45.50 -19.25
CA LEU A 14 16.48 -44.57 -18.13
C LEU A 14 15.02 -44.05 -18.18
N THR A 15 14.16 -44.66 -17.37
CA THR A 15 12.79 -44.18 -17.19
C THR A 15 12.82 -42.93 -16.32
N ILE A 16 12.71 -41.75 -16.94
CA ILE A 16 12.56 -40.48 -16.23
C ILE A 16 11.13 -40.37 -15.72
N ILE A 17 10.93 -40.59 -14.42
CA ILE A 17 9.65 -40.32 -13.76
C ILE A 17 9.58 -38.80 -13.53
N PHE A 18 8.77 -38.11 -14.33
CA PHE A 18 8.40 -36.74 -14.05
C PHE A 18 7.50 -36.72 -12.82
N LEU A 19 8.05 -36.43 -11.64
CA LEU A 19 7.24 -36.00 -10.50
C LEU A 19 6.72 -34.59 -10.83
N SER A 20 5.47 -34.50 -11.24
CA SER A 20 4.76 -33.23 -11.32
C SER A 20 4.49 -32.75 -9.91
N THR A 21 5.41 -31.97 -9.34
CA THR A 21 5.10 -31.16 -8.16
C THR A 21 4.09 -30.11 -8.58
N GLY A 22 2.84 -30.38 -8.29
CA GLY A 22 1.77 -29.41 -8.45
C GLY A 22 2.05 -28.21 -7.57
N PHE A 23 2.61 -27.14 -8.16
CA PHE A 23 2.64 -25.84 -7.51
C PHE A 23 1.19 -25.43 -7.29
N ALA A 24 0.71 -25.53 -6.04
CA ALA A 24 -0.54 -24.93 -5.64
C ALA A 24 -0.48 -23.43 -6.01
N ARG A 25 -1.33 -23.01 -6.95
CA ARG A 25 -1.49 -21.58 -7.28
C ARG A 25 -1.89 -20.89 -5.99
N PRO A 26 -1.16 -19.85 -5.55
CA PRO A 26 -1.58 -19.08 -4.41
C PRO A 26 -3.00 -18.57 -4.69
N ALA A 27 -3.88 -18.67 -3.68
CA ALA A 27 -5.23 -18.17 -3.77
C ALA A 27 -5.20 -16.73 -4.28
N SER A 28 -5.96 -16.48 -5.34
CA SER A 28 -6.07 -15.15 -5.95
C SER A 28 -6.56 -14.17 -4.89
N THR A 29 -5.66 -13.42 -4.31
CA THR A 29 -6.00 -12.31 -3.44
C THR A 29 -6.82 -11.33 -4.28
N ARG A 30 -8.05 -11.09 -3.87
CA ARG A 30 -8.97 -10.15 -4.50
C ARG A 30 -8.31 -8.76 -4.45
N GLN A 31 -7.68 -8.35 -5.54
CA GLN A 31 -7.02 -7.05 -5.63
C GLN A 31 -8.07 -5.93 -5.52
N THR A 32 -7.69 -4.85 -4.83
CA THR A 32 -8.49 -3.62 -4.85
C THR A 32 -8.66 -3.17 -6.31
N PRO A 33 -9.90 -2.99 -6.78
CA PRO A 33 -10.15 -2.55 -8.15
C PRO A 33 -9.45 -1.20 -8.40
N GLN A 34 -8.79 -1.08 -9.55
CA GLN A 34 -8.26 0.20 -9.99
C GLN A 34 -9.45 1.15 -10.23
N PRO A 35 -9.37 2.42 -9.78
CA PRO A 35 -10.39 3.40 -10.09
C PRO A 35 -10.55 3.50 -11.61
N THR A 36 -11.76 3.25 -12.10
CA THR A 36 -12.13 3.58 -13.49
C THR A 36 -12.04 5.09 -13.68
N ALA A 37 -11.80 5.53 -14.92
CA ALA A 37 -11.83 6.96 -15.23
C ALA A 37 -13.17 7.54 -14.76
N ILE A 38 -13.11 8.39 -13.74
CA ILE A 38 -14.31 9.10 -13.26
C ILE A 38 -14.64 10.10 -14.37
N GLU A 39 -15.80 9.97 -14.99
CA GLU A 39 -16.29 10.99 -15.91
C GLU A 39 -16.26 12.33 -15.22
N LEU A 40 -15.59 13.31 -15.84
CA LEU A 40 -15.57 14.67 -15.35
C LEU A 40 -16.99 15.18 -15.35
N SER A 41 -17.53 15.48 -14.18
CA SER A 41 -18.86 16.09 -14.10
C SER A 41 -18.86 17.41 -14.85
N LYS A 42 -19.97 17.77 -15.48
CA LYS A 42 -20.11 19.07 -16.17
C LYS A 42 -19.82 20.26 -15.25
N LYS A 43 -19.82 20.05 -13.95
CA LYS A 43 -19.51 21.07 -12.93
C LYS A 43 -18.57 20.49 -11.89
N GLU A 44 -17.27 20.70 -12.10
CA GLU A 44 -16.24 20.35 -11.12
C GLU A 44 -16.32 21.23 -9.87
N THR A 45 -16.00 20.63 -8.74
CA THR A 45 -15.87 21.30 -7.44
C THR A 45 -14.53 20.98 -6.81
N VAL A 46 -14.10 21.76 -5.83
CA VAL A 46 -12.89 21.48 -5.05
C VAL A 46 -12.97 20.08 -4.43
N ALA A 47 -14.11 19.73 -3.85
CA ALA A 47 -14.32 18.39 -3.27
C ALA A 47 -14.16 17.29 -4.32
N SER A 48 -14.76 17.43 -5.53
CA SER A 48 -14.66 16.39 -6.56
C SER A 48 -13.22 16.20 -7.07
N ALA A 49 -12.44 17.27 -7.17
CA ALA A 49 -11.04 17.21 -7.55
C ALA A 49 -10.21 16.44 -6.51
N PHE A 50 -10.38 16.74 -5.23
CA PHE A 50 -9.69 16.02 -4.15
C PHE A 50 -10.16 14.57 -4.03
N LEU A 51 -11.45 14.30 -4.18
CA LEU A 51 -11.96 12.92 -4.14
C LEU A 51 -11.39 12.04 -5.25
N ARG A 52 -11.20 12.59 -6.47
CA ARG A 52 -10.52 11.86 -7.56
C ARG A 52 -9.06 11.57 -7.22
N SER A 53 -8.33 12.60 -6.78
CA SER A 53 -6.93 12.43 -6.38
C SER A 53 -6.81 11.39 -5.27
N MET A 54 -7.72 11.44 -4.28
CA MET A 54 -7.72 10.51 -3.16
C MET A 54 -8.10 9.09 -3.55
N ALA A 55 -9.03 8.91 -4.49
CA ALA A 55 -9.38 7.58 -5.01
C ALA A 55 -8.17 6.90 -5.67
N PHE A 56 -7.36 7.66 -6.39
CA PHE A 56 -6.12 7.16 -6.98
C PHE A 56 -5.10 6.77 -5.91
N GLN A 57 -4.89 7.61 -4.90
CA GLN A 57 -3.98 7.30 -3.79
C GLN A 57 -4.47 6.10 -2.98
N GLU A 58 -5.77 6.01 -2.70
CA GLU A 58 -6.35 4.85 -2.02
C GLU A 58 -6.09 3.56 -2.77
N TYR A 59 -6.30 3.54 -4.10
CA TYR A 59 -5.97 2.39 -4.93
C TYR A 59 -4.50 2.00 -4.80
N GLN A 60 -3.59 2.95 -4.95
CA GLN A 60 -2.16 2.71 -4.90
C GLN A 60 -1.70 2.16 -3.54
N VAL A 61 -2.08 2.82 -2.46
CA VAL A 61 -1.66 2.45 -1.11
C VAL A 61 -2.28 1.10 -0.69
N ARG A 62 -3.60 0.93 -0.90
CA ARG A 62 -4.28 -0.31 -0.50
C ARG A 62 -3.79 -1.51 -1.31
N SER A 63 -3.65 -1.37 -2.62
CA SER A 63 -3.16 -2.47 -3.45
C SER A 63 -1.70 -2.84 -3.12
N ALA A 64 -0.86 -1.86 -2.75
CA ALA A 64 0.49 -2.13 -2.26
C ALA A 64 0.47 -2.89 -0.93
N ALA A 65 -0.39 -2.48 0.01
CA ALA A 65 -0.57 -3.18 1.28
C ALA A 65 -1.09 -4.61 1.08
N GLU A 66 -2.06 -4.80 0.19
CA GLU A 66 -2.61 -6.12 -0.13
C GLU A 66 -1.56 -7.04 -0.80
N ALA A 67 -0.68 -6.48 -1.64
CA ALA A 67 0.33 -7.24 -2.38
C ALA A 67 1.47 -7.79 -1.53
N MET A 68 1.79 -7.17 -0.41
CA MET A 68 2.82 -7.66 0.50
C MET A 68 2.33 -8.94 1.20
N PRO A 69 3.07 -10.06 1.15
CA PRO A 69 2.76 -11.28 1.93
C PRO A 69 2.70 -11.00 3.44
N GLU A 70 1.88 -11.74 4.17
CA GLU A 70 1.69 -11.50 5.61
C GLU A 70 2.98 -11.70 6.41
N GLU A 71 3.77 -12.69 6.07
CA GLU A 71 5.07 -12.99 6.67
C GLU A 71 6.10 -11.87 6.49
N LEU A 72 5.91 -11.00 5.49
CA LEU A 72 6.78 -9.86 5.22
C LEU A 72 6.28 -8.55 5.84
N TYR A 73 5.21 -8.58 6.61
CA TYR A 73 4.72 -7.37 7.27
C TYR A 73 5.67 -6.86 8.36
N THR A 74 6.50 -7.74 8.93
CA THR A 74 7.56 -7.37 9.87
C THR A 74 8.86 -6.93 9.21
N TYR A 75 8.96 -7.07 7.88
CA TYR A 75 10.15 -6.68 7.13
C TYR A 75 10.39 -5.17 7.21
N ARG A 76 11.65 -4.77 7.41
CA ARG A 76 12.15 -3.41 7.25
C ARG A 76 13.44 -3.41 6.45
N PRO A 77 13.67 -2.45 5.54
CA PRO A 77 14.95 -2.33 4.85
C PRO A 77 16.10 -2.05 5.84
N ALA A 78 17.26 -2.65 5.60
CA ALA A 78 18.48 -2.44 6.38
C ALA A 78 18.32 -2.71 7.89
N GLU A 79 17.50 -3.70 8.28
CA GLU A 79 17.31 -4.09 9.66
C GLU A 79 18.64 -4.34 10.38
N GLY A 80 18.80 -3.77 11.56
CA GLY A 80 19.99 -3.90 12.38
C GLY A 80 21.22 -3.14 11.87
N LYS A 81 21.22 -2.58 10.65
CA LYS A 81 22.38 -1.85 10.10
C LYS A 81 22.80 -0.64 10.96
N PHE A 82 21.86 -0.02 11.62
CA PHE A 82 22.07 1.21 12.40
C PHE A 82 21.93 0.99 13.90
N LYS A 83 21.85 -0.27 14.36
CA LYS A 83 21.59 -0.64 15.75
C LYS A 83 22.53 0.01 16.76
N ASP A 84 23.81 0.11 16.41
CA ASP A 84 24.85 0.66 17.30
C ASP A 84 25.17 2.14 17.00
N GLN A 85 24.45 2.74 16.06
CA GLN A 85 24.61 4.16 15.70
C GLN A 85 23.69 5.03 16.54
N LYS A 86 24.19 6.20 16.93
CA LYS A 86 23.42 7.25 17.62
C LYS A 86 23.41 8.51 16.77
N PRO A 87 22.56 8.57 15.71
CA PRO A 87 22.46 9.76 14.88
C PRO A 87 21.99 10.95 15.71
N GLU A 88 22.47 12.14 15.38
CA GLU A 88 22.16 13.39 16.08
C GLU A 88 20.64 13.66 16.14
N PHE A 89 19.91 13.33 15.08
CA PHE A 89 18.48 13.65 14.93
C PHE A 89 17.54 12.46 15.16
N GLY A 90 17.99 11.44 15.85
CA GLY A 90 17.18 10.28 16.21
C GLY A 90 17.54 9.00 15.46
N PRO A 91 16.77 7.93 15.62
CA PRO A 91 17.11 6.65 15.04
C PRO A 91 16.97 6.68 13.50
N ALA A 92 18.01 6.19 12.82
CA ALA A 92 18.01 6.02 11.36
C ALA A 92 17.24 4.76 10.89
N GLU A 93 16.70 4.00 11.83
CA GLU A 93 16.00 2.76 11.51
C GLU A 93 14.66 3.01 10.85
N MET A 94 14.41 2.30 9.76
CA MET A 94 13.16 2.42 9.00
C MET A 94 12.01 1.69 9.70
N ARG A 95 10.79 2.13 9.45
CA ARG A 95 9.58 1.41 9.89
C ARG A 95 9.54 0.00 9.28
N THR A 96 8.90 -0.95 9.97
CA THR A 96 8.45 -2.18 9.31
C THR A 96 7.35 -1.87 8.32
N PHE A 97 7.06 -2.80 7.41
CA PHE A 97 5.95 -2.61 6.47
C PHE A 97 4.60 -2.46 7.19
N ALA A 98 4.37 -3.22 8.26
CA ALA A 98 3.18 -3.06 9.12
C ALA A 98 3.07 -1.67 9.73
N GLU A 99 4.18 -1.16 10.28
CA GLU A 99 4.24 0.20 10.85
C GLU A 99 4.00 1.28 9.78
N GLN A 100 4.46 1.05 8.55
CA GLN A 100 4.20 1.95 7.42
C GLN A 100 2.70 2.00 7.07
N VAL A 101 2.04 0.85 6.99
CA VAL A 101 0.59 0.77 6.74
C VAL A 101 -0.22 1.42 7.87
N LYS A 102 0.15 1.16 9.13
CA LYS A 102 -0.48 1.78 10.30
C LYS A 102 -0.32 3.30 10.30
N HIS A 103 0.88 3.77 9.98
CA HIS A 103 1.18 5.21 9.94
C HIS A 103 0.31 5.94 8.91
N VAL A 104 0.18 5.40 7.69
CA VAL A 104 -0.69 5.99 6.66
C VAL A 104 -2.15 6.05 7.13
N ALA A 105 -2.65 4.95 7.71
CA ALA A 105 -4.01 4.91 8.21
C ALA A 105 -4.23 5.94 9.34
N CYS A 106 -3.31 6.00 10.28
CA CYS A 106 -3.37 6.93 11.41
C CYS A 106 -3.31 8.39 10.94
N ALA A 107 -2.41 8.70 10.00
CA ALA A 107 -2.31 10.04 9.43
C ALA A 107 -3.62 10.46 8.75
N ASN A 108 -4.26 9.57 7.98
CA ASN A 108 -5.57 9.85 7.38
C ASN A 108 -6.64 10.17 8.45
N PHE A 109 -6.68 9.44 9.56
CA PHE A 109 -7.59 9.73 10.67
C PHE A 109 -7.24 11.08 11.33
N GLY A 110 -5.96 11.36 11.56
CA GLY A 110 -5.50 12.63 12.14
C GLY A 110 -5.90 13.83 11.28
N PHE A 111 -5.60 13.80 9.99
CA PHE A 111 -5.99 14.86 9.04
C PHE A 111 -7.52 15.03 8.94
N ALA A 112 -8.25 13.93 8.95
CA ALA A 112 -9.71 13.99 8.95
C ALA A 112 -10.25 14.67 10.20
N SER A 113 -9.66 14.38 11.36
CA SER A 113 -10.02 15.01 12.62
C SER A 113 -9.76 16.51 12.60
N GLU A 114 -8.62 16.95 12.07
CA GLU A 114 -8.35 18.39 11.88
C GLU A 114 -9.36 19.06 10.94
N LEU A 115 -9.68 18.42 9.80
CA LEU A 115 -10.69 18.94 8.87
C LEU A 115 -12.08 19.07 9.51
N ASN A 116 -12.43 18.16 10.41
CA ASN A 116 -13.76 18.11 11.04
C ASN A 116 -13.82 18.88 12.35
N GLY A 117 -12.68 19.24 12.96
CA GLY A 117 -12.61 19.78 14.32
C GLY A 117 -12.80 18.72 15.41
N ASP A 118 -12.53 17.46 15.09
CA ASP A 118 -12.64 16.31 15.99
C ASP A 118 -11.27 15.96 16.63
N LYS A 119 -11.30 15.03 17.59
CA LYS A 119 -10.07 14.43 18.11
C LYS A 119 -9.67 13.20 17.27
N PRO A 120 -8.36 13.01 16.99
CA PRO A 120 -7.90 11.80 16.32
C PRO A 120 -8.15 10.55 17.20
N PRO A 121 -8.23 9.36 16.60
CA PRO A 121 -8.32 8.12 17.36
C PRO A 121 -7.15 7.97 18.33
N GLU A 122 -7.43 7.38 19.49
CA GLU A 122 -6.43 7.09 20.50
C GLU A 122 -5.31 6.22 19.92
N GLY A 123 -4.06 6.50 20.28
CA GLY A 123 -2.88 5.75 19.86
C GLY A 123 -2.34 6.11 18.48
N CYS A 124 -2.95 7.07 17.77
CA CYS A 124 -2.45 7.54 16.47
C CYS A 124 -1.07 8.19 16.54
N ASP A 125 -0.74 8.85 17.64
CA ASP A 125 0.60 9.39 17.92
C ASP A 125 1.69 8.31 17.99
N LYS A 126 1.31 7.07 18.26
CA LYS A 126 2.18 5.88 18.34
C LYS A 126 2.09 4.98 17.09
N GLY A 127 1.64 5.51 15.97
CA GLY A 127 1.51 4.76 14.73
C GLY A 127 0.24 3.91 14.60
N GLY A 128 -0.78 4.23 15.38
CA GLY A 128 -2.10 3.59 15.36
C GLY A 128 -2.37 2.65 16.51
N PRO A 129 -3.64 2.26 16.72
CA PRO A 129 -4.04 1.45 17.85
C PRO A 129 -3.40 0.05 17.81
N ASP A 130 -3.01 -0.43 18.99
CA ASP A 130 -2.43 -1.76 19.18
C ASP A 130 -3.30 -2.95 18.73
N PRO A 131 -4.65 -2.88 18.64
CA PRO A 131 -5.44 -4.01 18.16
C PRO A 131 -5.16 -4.42 16.70
N ALA A 132 -4.63 -3.54 15.86
CA ALA A 132 -4.31 -3.88 14.47
C ALA A 132 -2.94 -4.59 14.38
N LYS A 133 -2.89 -5.88 14.69
CA LYS A 133 -1.66 -6.70 14.75
C LYS A 133 -1.46 -7.60 13.53
N THR A 134 -2.55 -8.06 12.91
CA THR A 134 -2.52 -8.92 11.73
C THR A 134 -2.63 -8.09 10.45
N LYS A 135 -2.16 -8.63 9.34
CA LYS A 135 -2.36 -8.03 8.01
C LYS A 135 -3.83 -7.69 7.77
N ARG A 136 -4.74 -8.62 8.09
CA ARG A 136 -6.18 -8.42 7.91
C ARG A 136 -6.70 -7.20 8.69
N GLU A 137 -6.33 -7.07 9.95
CA GLU A 137 -6.74 -5.94 10.79
C GLU A 137 -6.18 -4.63 10.28
N LEU A 138 -4.90 -4.61 9.86
CA LEU A 138 -4.26 -3.45 9.26
C LEU A 138 -4.94 -3.01 7.97
N LEU A 139 -5.32 -3.95 7.10
CA LEU A 139 -6.05 -3.64 5.87
C LEU A 139 -7.46 -3.09 6.15
N ILE A 140 -8.14 -3.57 7.17
CA ILE A 140 -9.44 -3.03 7.61
C ILE A 140 -9.25 -1.61 8.16
N TYR A 141 -8.25 -1.40 9.01
CA TYR A 141 -7.93 -0.10 9.59
C TYR A 141 -7.60 0.92 8.49
N LEU A 142 -6.73 0.56 7.55
CA LEU A 142 -6.37 1.37 6.40
C LEU A 142 -7.60 1.74 5.55
N ARG A 143 -8.44 0.76 5.20
CA ARG A 143 -9.69 1.00 4.44
C ARG A 143 -10.61 2.00 5.16
N ASN A 144 -10.78 1.84 6.47
CA ASN A 144 -11.63 2.71 7.26
C ASN A 144 -11.07 4.14 7.30
N SER A 145 -9.75 4.32 7.39
CA SER A 145 -9.12 5.64 7.36
C SER A 145 -9.38 6.37 6.04
N PHE A 146 -9.31 5.67 4.90
CA PHE A 146 -9.66 6.25 3.60
C PHE A 146 -11.15 6.63 3.50
N ALA A 147 -12.05 5.85 4.09
CA ALA A 147 -13.46 6.19 4.11
C ALA A 147 -13.73 7.47 4.91
N VAL A 148 -13.07 7.63 6.06
CA VAL A 148 -13.22 8.82 6.90
C VAL A 148 -12.67 10.06 6.20
N ILE A 149 -11.46 10.02 5.65
CA ILE A 149 -10.88 11.18 4.98
C ILE A 149 -11.66 11.60 3.72
N ARG A 150 -12.19 10.64 2.95
CA ARG A 150 -13.07 10.97 1.82
C ARG A 150 -14.34 11.69 2.29
N LYS A 151 -14.94 11.24 3.40
CA LYS A 151 -16.10 11.93 3.99
C LYS A 151 -15.75 13.37 4.35
N SER A 152 -14.59 13.62 4.97
CA SER A 152 -14.13 14.97 5.31
C SER A 152 -13.95 15.85 4.07
N PHE A 153 -13.42 15.29 2.97
CA PHE A 153 -13.27 16.04 1.72
C PHE A 153 -14.60 16.47 1.10
N THR A 154 -15.68 15.69 1.27
CA THR A 154 -16.99 16.07 0.74
C THR A 154 -17.55 17.34 1.39
N ALA A 155 -17.09 17.70 2.59
CA ALA A 155 -17.49 18.90 3.30
C ALA A 155 -16.78 20.17 2.81
N ILE A 156 -15.69 20.05 2.02
CA ILE A 156 -14.97 21.19 1.46
C ILE A 156 -15.74 21.75 0.27
N ASN A 157 -16.00 23.04 0.28
CA ASN A 157 -16.76 23.71 -0.78
C ASN A 157 -16.24 25.14 -1.03
N ALA A 158 -16.81 25.82 -2.02
CA ALA A 158 -16.37 27.15 -2.42
C ALA A 158 -16.44 28.21 -1.30
N LYS A 159 -17.29 28.00 -0.27
CA LYS A 159 -17.44 28.95 0.83
C LYS A 159 -16.40 28.77 1.93
N ASN A 160 -15.99 27.50 2.19
CA ASN A 160 -15.14 27.16 3.33
C ASN A 160 -13.73 26.66 2.97
N GLN A 161 -13.40 26.54 1.68
CA GLN A 161 -12.11 25.98 1.24
C GLN A 161 -10.88 26.72 1.78
N PHE A 162 -11.02 28.01 2.07
CA PHE A 162 -9.95 28.86 2.61
C PHE A 162 -10.12 29.17 4.10
N ASP A 163 -11.11 28.56 4.78
CA ASP A 163 -11.23 28.71 6.21
C ASP A 163 -9.97 28.20 6.89
N PRO A 164 -9.43 28.92 7.88
CA PRO A 164 -8.22 28.53 8.59
C PRO A 164 -8.45 27.25 9.39
N ILE A 165 -7.44 26.43 9.43
CA ILE A 165 -7.37 25.22 10.25
C ILE A 165 -6.02 25.25 10.98
N GLU A 166 -6.03 24.90 12.24
CA GLU A 166 -4.85 24.62 13.02
C GLU A 166 -4.93 23.21 13.58
N GLY A 167 -3.81 22.49 13.53
CA GLY A 167 -3.71 21.16 14.08
C GLY A 167 -2.28 20.67 14.21
N PRO A 168 -2.06 19.60 14.98
CA PRO A 168 -0.73 19.09 15.27
C PRO A 168 -0.01 18.49 14.06
N TYR A 169 -0.74 18.14 12.99
CA TYR A 169 -0.17 17.47 11.82
C TYR A 169 0.18 18.43 10.68
N ALA A 170 -0.65 19.43 10.43
CA ALA A 170 -0.48 20.34 9.30
C ALA A 170 -0.05 21.75 9.70
N GLY A 171 -0.05 22.08 11.01
CA GLY A 171 0.16 23.45 11.49
C GLY A 171 -0.92 24.43 10.99
N PRO A 172 -0.63 25.73 10.98
CA PRO A 172 -1.53 26.72 10.40
C PRO A 172 -1.74 26.46 8.91
N ASN A 173 -2.97 26.21 8.48
CA ASN A 173 -3.32 25.90 7.10
C ASN A 173 -4.76 26.34 6.77
N THR A 174 -5.21 26.03 5.57
CA THR A 174 -6.61 26.13 5.16
C THR A 174 -7.17 24.73 4.90
N ARG A 175 -8.50 24.59 4.85
CA ARG A 175 -9.14 23.30 4.51
C ARG A 175 -8.62 22.71 3.20
N MET A 176 -8.52 23.54 2.16
CA MET A 176 -7.96 23.13 0.87
C MET A 176 -6.48 22.79 0.98
N GLY A 177 -5.71 23.60 1.68
CA GLY A 177 -4.28 23.35 1.90
C GLY A 177 -4.04 22.04 2.63
N LEU A 178 -4.80 21.74 3.69
CA LEU A 178 -4.70 20.46 4.38
C LEU A 178 -5.12 19.30 3.47
N ALA A 179 -6.13 19.44 2.62
CA ALA A 179 -6.49 18.41 1.65
C ALA A 179 -5.34 18.10 0.64
N VAL A 180 -4.58 19.14 0.23
CA VAL A 180 -3.35 18.95 -0.57
C VAL A 180 -2.31 18.14 0.20
N VAL A 181 -2.08 18.48 1.48
CA VAL A 181 -1.15 17.74 2.35
C VAL A 181 -1.54 16.27 2.45
N VAL A 182 -2.82 15.96 2.64
CA VAL A 182 -3.32 14.58 2.72
C VAL A 182 -3.00 13.79 1.44
N VAL A 183 -3.29 14.35 0.27
CA VAL A 183 -3.01 13.70 -1.02
C VAL A 183 -1.51 13.48 -1.18
N TRP A 184 -0.70 14.49 -0.92
CA TRP A 184 0.76 14.41 -0.98
C TRP A 184 1.33 13.36 0.00
N HIS A 185 0.87 13.35 1.26
CA HIS A 185 1.33 12.41 2.27
C HIS A 185 1.08 10.95 1.86
N ASN A 186 -0.11 10.66 1.32
CA ASN A 186 -0.41 9.32 0.81
C ASN A 186 0.47 8.94 -0.39
N ALA A 187 0.77 9.88 -1.29
CA ALA A 187 1.65 9.65 -2.44
C ALA A 187 3.10 9.38 -1.99
N ASP A 188 3.61 10.14 -1.01
CA ASP A 188 4.95 9.94 -0.44
C ASP A 188 5.09 8.55 0.16
N HIS A 189 4.15 8.16 1.03
CA HIS A 189 4.18 6.85 1.65
C HIS A 189 3.93 5.70 0.68
N TYR A 190 3.13 5.90 -0.37
CA TYR A 190 3.03 4.93 -1.45
C TYR A 190 4.40 4.70 -2.13
N GLY A 191 5.14 5.77 -2.42
CA GLY A 191 6.49 5.66 -2.97
C GLY A 191 7.42 4.84 -2.07
N GLN A 192 7.37 5.06 -0.77
CA GLN A 192 8.10 4.25 0.21
C GLN A 192 7.65 2.78 0.17
N MET A 193 6.35 2.49 0.22
CA MET A 193 5.82 1.11 0.14
C MET A 193 6.24 0.38 -1.13
N VAL A 194 6.35 1.08 -2.26
CA VAL A 194 6.87 0.55 -3.53
C VAL A 194 8.29 0.02 -3.38
N ILE A 195 9.15 0.74 -2.62
CA ILE A 195 10.51 0.29 -2.34
C ILE A 195 10.50 -1.01 -1.55
N TYR A 196 9.67 -1.13 -0.52
CA TYR A 196 9.54 -2.37 0.26
C TYR A 196 9.11 -3.55 -0.61
N LEU A 197 8.12 -3.37 -1.48
CA LEU A 197 7.67 -4.40 -2.41
C LEU A 197 8.81 -4.85 -3.33
N ARG A 198 9.50 -3.90 -3.97
CA ARG A 198 10.58 -4.20 -4.93
C ARG A 198 11.78 -4.87 -4.28
N LEU A 199 12.15 -4.49 -3.07
CA LEU A 199 13.21 -5.15 -2.31
C LEU A 199 12.88 -6.61 -1.98
N ASN A 200 11.60 -6.98 -1.98
CA ASN A 200 11.12 -8.34 -1.81
C ASN A 200 10.69 -9.01 -3.13
N GLY A 201 11.12 -8.50 -4.28
CA GLY A 201 10.84 -9.09 -5.59
C GLY A 201 9.40 -8.94 -6.07
N ILE A 202 8.60 -8.05 -5.44
CA ILE A 202 7.18 -7.88 -5.75
C ILE A 202 7.00 -6.64 -6.64
N VAL A 203 6.43 -6.83 -7.82
CA VAL A 203 6.04 -5.70 -8.69
C VAL A 203 4.79 -5.05 -8.09
N PRO A 204 4.82 -3.73 -7.79
CA PRO A 204 3.66 -3.02 -7.26
C PRO A 204 2.45 -3.15 -8.19
N PRO A 205 1.21 -3.35 -7.67
CA PRO A 205 0.02 -3.53 -8.51
C PRO A 205 -0.21 -2.40 -9.54
N ALA A 206 0.00 -1.14 -9.15
CA ALA A 206 -0.12 -0.01 -10.05
C ALA A 206 0.95 0.05 -11.17
N SER A 207 2.00 -0.77 -11.08
CA SER A 207 3.04 -0.92 -12.12
C SER A 207 2.83 -2.16 -13.00
N ARG A 208 1.78 -2.94 -12.75
CA ARG A 208 1.45 -4.13 -13.55
C ARG A 208 0.65 -3.73 -14.78
N PRO A 209 0.76 -4.48 -15.90
CA PRO A 209 -0.14 -4.28 -17.02
C PRO A 209 -1.60 -4.39 -16.57
N SER A 210 -2.46 -3.50 -17.05
CA SER A 210 -3.90 -3.65 -16.82
C SER A 210 -4.35 -5.00 -17.37
N PRO A 211 -5.22 -5.75 -16.67
CA PRO A 211 -5.81 -6.95 -17.24
C PRO A 211 -6.53 -6.55 -18.54
N PRO A 212 -6.51 -7.43 -19.56
CA PRO A 212 -7.26 -7.15 -20.78
C PRO A 212 -8.73 -6.91 -20.43
N PRO A 213 -9.41 -6.01 -21.15
CA PRO A 213 -10.82 -5.77 -20.91
C PRO A 213 -11.57 -7.11 -20.99
N VAL A 214 -12.41 -7.37 -20.00
CA VAL A 214 -13.29 -8.55 -20.03
C VAL A 214 -14.15 -8.39 -21.26
N LYS A 215 -13.99 -9.29 -22.25
CA LYS A 215 -14.92 -9.35 -23.35
C LYS A 215 -16.26 -9.77 -22.76
N ASP A 216 -17.22 -8.86 -22.76
CA ASP A 216 -18.59 -9.20 -22.45
C ASP A 216 -19.03 -10.25 -23.48
N THR A 217 -19.00 -11.50 -23.06
CA THR A 217 -19.62 -12.60 -23.79
C THR A 217 -21.10 -12.56 -23.43
N TYR A 218 -21.87 -11.82 -24.23
CA TYR A 218 -23.33 -11.99 -24.30
C TYR A 218 -23.67 -13.18 -25.13
#